data_5a8f599f6978ea239b92e7e6a93328a1
#
_entry.id   5a8f599f6978ea239b92e7e6a93328a1
#
_cell.length_a   1.000
_cell.length_b   1.000
_cell.length_c   1.000
_cell.angle_alpha   90.00
_cell.angle_beta   90.00
_cell.angle_gamma   90.00
#
_symmetry.space_group_name_H-M   'P 1'
#
loop_
_entity.id
_entity.type
_entity.pdbx_description
1 polymer ?
#
loop_
_entity_poly.entity_id
_entity_poly.type
_entity_poly.pdbx_seq_one_letter_code
_entity_poly.pdbx_strand_id
1 'polypeptide(L)'
;MQAHKPLPEISKLMTHFHRVAGEGTPEEALAAFYAYESQVPRVAKEKERGLREMYGADDKTCGYFALHTTADIYHSNVWRKQLENRIAANPEAAEAALDAAENTAKLLWRALDGIEAARMTYAA
;
A
#
# COMPACT_ATOMS: atom_id res chain seq x y z
N MET A 1 11.13 -22.73 -11.16
CA MET A 1 10.70 -21.31 -11.20
C MET A 1 11.89 -20.46 -10.73
N GLN A 2 12.51 -19.68 -11.60
CA GLN A 2 13.58 -18.78 -11.18
C GLN A 2 12.98 -17.69 -10.29
N ALA A 3 13.51 -17.55 -9.06
CA ALA A 3 13.12 -16.46 -8.18
C ALA A 3 13.68 -15.14 -8.74
N HIS A 4 12.84 -14.33 -9.35
CA HIS A 4 13.23 -12.98 -9.76
C HIS A 4 13.45 -12.11 -8.51
N LYS A 5 14.57 -11.42 -8.45
CA LYS A 5 14.78 -10.42 -7.40
C LYS A 5 13.83 -9.25 -7.65
N PRO A 6 13.12 -8.77 -6.60
CA PRO A 6 12.31 -7.57 -6.75
C PRO A 6 13.18 -6.36 -7.06
N LEU A 7 12.59 -5.35 -7.70
CA LEU A 7 13.26 -4.06 -7.92
C LEU A 7 13.72 -3.48 -6.57
N PRO A 8 14.83 -2.73 -6.54
CA PRO A 8 15.34 -2.14 -5.29
C PRO A 8 14.31 -1.29 -4.54
N GLU A 9 13.47 -0.56 -5.27
CA GLU A 9 12.39 0.28 -4.72
C GLU A 9 11.30 -0.57 -4.08
N ILE A 10 10.93 -1.68 -4.69
CA ILE A 10 9.99 -2.66 -4.12
C ILE A 10 10.58 -3.28 -2.85
N SER A 11 11.86 -3.67 -2.88
CA SER A 11 12.54 -4.22 -1.71
C SER A 11 12.55 -3.25 -0.54
N LYS A 12 12.77 -1.94 -0.79
CA LYS A 12 12.74 -0.90 0.25
C LYS A 12 11.34 -0.75 0.86
N LEU A 13 10.29 -0.78 0.04
CA LEU A 13 8.91 -0.73 0.52
C LEU A 13 8.58 -1.95 1.39
N MET A 14 8.94 -3.15 0.95
CA MET A 14 8.75 -4.38 1.73
C MET A 14 9.49 -4.32 3.07
N THR A 15 10.76 -3.91 3.06
CA THR A 15 11.57 -3.76 4.28
C THR A 15 10.93 -2.77 5.25
N HIS A 16 10.39 -1.66 4.75
CA HIS A 16 9.69 -0.68 5.57
C HIS A 16 8.48 -1.30 6.28
N PHE A 17 7.61 -2.02 5.55
CA PHE A 17 6.46 -2.68 6.15
C PHE A 17 6.86 -3.75 7.18
N HIS A 18 7.88 -4.55 6.89
CA HIS A 18 8.41 -5.51 7.86
C HIS A 18 8.92 -4.83 9.13
N ARG A 19 9.64 -3.72 8.99
CA ARG A 19 10.16 -2.96 10.12
C ARG A 19 9.02 -2.37 10.97
N VAL A 20 8.08 -1.65 10.38
CA VAL A 20 6.99 -1.03 11.18
C VAL A 20 6.07 -2.06 11.82
N ALA A 21 5.87 -3.22 11.19
CA ALA A 21 5.05 -4.30 11.73
C ALA A 21 5.75 -5.10 12.83
N GLY A 22 7.07 -5.27 12.76
CA GLY A 22 7.84 -6.11 13.67
C GLY A 22 8.57 -5.35 14.78
N GLU A 23 8.98 -4.11 14.52
CA GLU A 23 9.86 -3.33 15.40
C GLU A 23 9.26 -1.95 15.76
N GLY A 24 8.30 -1.46 14.98
CA GLY A 24 7.63 -0.18 15.22
C GLY A 24 6.63 -0.23 16.38
N THR A 25 6.20 0.95 16.81
CA THR A 25 5.07 1.05 17.73
C THR A 25 3.76 0.67 17.02
N PRO A 26 2.70 0.28 17.76
CA PRO A 26 1.39 0.05 17.18
C PRO A 26 0.86 1.26 16.39
N GLU A 27 1.15 2.48 16.83
CA GLU A 27 0.75 3.73 16.18
C GLU A 27 1.46 3.91 14.83
N GLU A 28 2.77 3.64 14.76
CA GLU A 28 3.54 3.66 13.50
C GLU A 28 3.00 2.61 12.50
N ALA A 29 2.76 1.38 12.97
CA ALA A 29 2.22 0.31 12.13
C ALA A 29 0.83 0.66 11.59
N LEU A 30 -0.09 1.10 12.45
CA LEU A 30 -1.45 1.50 12.05
C LEU A 30 -1.42 2.66 11.05
N ALA A 31 -0.57 3.65 11.25
CA ALA A 31 -0.42 4.80 10.35
C ALA A 31 0.15 4.39 8.99
N ALA A 32 1.15 3.52 8.96
CA ALA A 32 1.74 3.00 7.72
C ALA A 32 0.72 2.19 6.91
N PHE A 33 0.00 1.27 7.54
CA PHE A 33 -1.03 0.47 6.87
C PHE A 33 -2.22 1.32 6.42
N TYR A 34 -2.66 2.27 7.22
CA TYR A 34 -3.69 3.22 6.82
C TYR A 34 -3.29 4.05 5.60
N ALA A 35 -2.06 4.58 5.56
CA ALA A 35 -1.54 5.33 4.43
C ALA A 35 -1.54 4.51 3.13
N TYR A 36 -1.30 3.19 3.22
CA TYR A 36 -1.36 2.26 2.09
C TYR A 36 -2.81 1.93 1.72
N GLU A 37 -3.59 1.36 2.64
CA GLU A 37 -4.90 0.78 2.33
C GLU A 37 -5.98 1.82 2.02
N SER A 38 -5.88 3.05 2.54
CA SER A 38 -6.83 4.12 2.24
C SER A 38 -6.90 4.50 0.75
N GLN A 39 -5.87 4.17 -0.05
CA GLN A 39 -5.81 4.41 -1.48
C GLN A 39 -6.28 3.22 -2.31
N VAL A 40 -6.21 2.00 -1.76
CA VAL A 40 -6.44 0.75 -2.49
C VAL A 40 -7.83 0.69 -3.14
N PRO A 41 -8.94 1.11 -2.53
CA PRO A 41 -10.26 1.04 -3.19
C PRO A 41 -10.30 1.76 -4.53
N ARG A 42 -9.74 2.96 -4.60
CA ARG A 42 -9.67 3.73 -5.85
C ARG A 42 -8.72 3.10 -6.86
N VAL A 43 -7.55 2.69 -6.40
CA VAL A 43 -6.54 2.04 -7.27
C VAL A 43 -7.04 0.69 -7.79
N ALA A 44 -7.69 -0.10 -6.94
CA ALA A 44 -8.26 -1.39 -7.34
C ALA A 44 -9.34 -1.21 -8.43
N LYS A 45 -10.23 -0.23 -8.27
CA LYS A 45 -11.25 0.09 -9.27
C LYS A 45 -10.63 0.45 -10.64
N GLU A 46 -9.59 1.28 -10.65
CA GLU A 46 -8.91 1.67 -11.89
C GLU A 46 -8.14 0.50 -12.52
N LYS A 47 -7.51 -0.35 -11.71
CA LYS A 47 -6.85 -1.57 -12.20
C LYS A 47 -7.85 -2.56 -12.78
N GLU A 48 -8.98 -2.79 -12.14
CA GLU A 48 -10.05 -3.64 -12.67
C GLU A 48 -10.53 -3.10 -14.03
N ARG A 49 -10.83 -1.80 -14.10
CA ARG A 49 -11.25 -1.15 -15.34
C ARG A 49 -10.23 -1.36 -16.45
N GLY A 50 -8.95 -1.06 -16.19
CA GLY A 50 -7.88 -1.22 -17.16
C GLY A 50 -7.69 -2.66 -17.63
N LEU A 51 -7.77 -3.64 -16.73
CA LEU A 51 -7.69 -5.06 -17.07
C LEU A 51 -8.83 -5.49 -18.00
N ARG A 52 -10.05 -5.04 -17.75
CA ARG A 52 -11.21 -5.37 -18.58
C ARG A 52 -11.13 -4.69 -19.95
N GLU A 53 -10.88 -3.39 -19.98
CA GLU A 53 -10.91 -2.58 -21.20
C GLU A 53 -9.72 -2.85 -22.12
N MET A 54 -8.52 -3.02 -21.57
CA MET A 54 -7.28 -3.13 -22.35
C MET A 54 -6.86 -4.58 -22.63
N TYR A 55 -7.24 -5.51 -21.76
CA TYR A 55 -6.78 -6.92 -21.84
C TYR A 55 -7.93 -7.93 -21.92
N GLY A 56 -9.18 -7.48 -21.89
CA GLY A 56 -10.34 -8.39 -21.96
C GLY A 56 -10.44 -9.36 -20.78
N ALA A 57 -9.93 -8.96 -19.59
CA ALA A 57 -9.90 -9.82 -18.41
C ALA A 57 -11.31 -10.16 -17.94
N ASP A 58 -11.52 -11.42 -17.55
CA ASP A 58 -12.77 -11.95 -17.02
C ASP A 58 -12.93 -11.65 -15.51
N ASP A 59 -14.10 -12.02 -14.97
CA ASP A 59 -14.44 -11.82 -13.56
C ASP A 59 -13.49 -12.56 -12.61
N LYS A 60 -12.99 -13.73 -13.00
CA LYS A 60 -12.05 -14.50 -12.19
C LYS A 60 -10.72 -13.78 -12.07
N THR A 61 -10.20 -13.26 -13.17
CA THR A 61 -8.96 -12.48 -13.21
C THR A 61 -9.08 -11.16 -12.43
N CYS A 62 -10.24 -10.51 -12.51
CA CYS A 62 -10.51 -9.24 -11.83
C CYS A 62 -10.95 -9.39 -10.37
N GLY A 63 -11.24 -10.63 -9.90
CA GLY A 63 -11.85 -10.89 -8.59
C GLY A 63 -11.10 -10.28 -7.41
N TYR A 64 -9.77 -10.26 -7.43
CA TYR A 64 -8.96 -9.61 -6.42
C TYR A 64 -9.28 -8.10 -6.33
N PHE A 65 -9.29 -7.41 -7.44
CA PHE A 65 -9.52 -5.97 -7.49
C PHE A 65 -10.97 -5.60 -7.15
N ALA A 66 -11.94 -6.38 -7.65
CA ALA A 66 -13.35 -6.19 -7.32
C ALA A 66 -13.60 -6.31 -5.80
N LEU A 67 -12.97 -7.30 -5.13
CA LEU A 67 -13.05 -7.47 -3.68
C LEU A 67 -12.44 -6.25 -2.94
N HIS A 68 -11.23 -5.84 -3.32
CA HIS A 68 -10.50 -4.78 -2.62
C HIS A 68 -11.04 -3.37 -2.86
N THR A 69 -11.90 -3.19 -3.87
CA THR A 69 -12.65 -1.94 -4.05
C THR A 69 -13.59 -1.65 -2.87
N THR A 70 -14.07 -2.68 -2.17
CA THR A 70 -14.99 -2.53 -1.04
C THR A 70 -14.36 -2.93 0.30
N ALA A 71 -13.62 -4.04 0.35
CA ALA A 71 -13.04 -4.55 1.59
C ALA A 71 -12.08 -3.53 2.26
N ASP A 72 -11.27 -2.84 1.47
CA ASP A 72 -10.27 -1.91 2.01
C ASP A 72 -10.86 -0.57 2.43
N ILE A 73 -12.11 -0.25 2.07
CA ILE A 73 -12.86 0.84 2.72
C ILE A 73 -13.09 0.48 4.19
N TYR A 74 -13.49 -0.75 4.47
CA TYR A 74 -13.70 -1.23 5.84
C TYR A 74 -12.38 -1.30 6.60
N HIS A 75 -11.35 -1.92 6.03
CA HIS A 75 -10.05 -2.07 6.65
C HIS A 75 -9.42 -0.71 7.00
N SER A 76 -9.38 0.23 6.06
CA SER A 76 -8.81 1.56 6.30
C SER A 76 -9.57 2.34 7.38
N ASN A 77 -10.88 2.19 7.46
CA ASN A 77 -11.67 2.79 8.54
C ASN A 77 -11.34 2.18 9.91
N VAL A 78 -11.12 0.87 9.98
CA VAL A 78 -10.67 0.20 11.21
C VAL A 78 -9.30 0.70 11.64
N TRP A 79 -8.33 0.75 10.71
CA TRP A 79 -7.00 1.27 10.99
C TRP A 79 -7.04 2.71 11.51
N ARG A 80 -7.79 3.57 10.82
CA ARG A 80 -7.96 4.97 11.23
C ARG A 80 -8.53 5.09 12.63
N LYS A 81 -9.61 4.37 12.92
CA LYS A 81 -10.27 4.45 14.24
C LYS A 81 -9.36 3.96 15.37
N GLN A 82 -8.62 2.88 15.13
CA GLN A 82 -7.65 2.39 16.11
C GLN A 82 -6.53 3.39 16.34
N LEU A 83 -6.02 4.01 15.27
CA LEU A 83 -4.99 5.05 15.37
C LEU A 83 -5.50 6.27 16.14
N GLU A 84 -6.70 6.79 15.82
CA GLU A 84 -7.34 7.90 16.53
C GLU A 84 -7.44 7.62 18.04
N ASN A 85 -7.92 6.43 18.42
CA ASN A 85 -8.05 6.05 19.82
C ASN A 85 -6.69 6.00 20.54
N ARG A 86 -5.66 5.47 19.88
CA ARG A 86 -4.31 5.36 20.45
C ARG A 86 -3.65 6.72 20.61
N ILE A 87 -3.75 7.58 19.60
CA ILE A 87 -3.21 8.95 19.68
C ILE A 87 -3.95 9.77 20.75
N ALA A 88 -5.27 9.59 20.89
CA ALA A 88 -6.02 10.24 21.99
C ALA A 88 -5.54 9.80 23.38
N ALA A 89 -5.15 8.53 23.53
CA ALA A 89 -4.59 8.00 24.78
C ALA A 89 -3.11 8.36 24.99
N ASN A 90 -2.34 8.51 23.92
CA ASN A 90 -0.91 8.87 23.95
C ASN A 90 -0.58 9.87 22.83
N PRO A 91 -0.84 11.18 23.03
CA PRO A 91 -0.59 12.21 22.04
C PRO A 91 0.88 12.32 21.58
N GLU A 92 1.83 11.91 22.40
CA GLU A 92 3.27 11.94 22.09
C GLU A 92 3.64 11.01 20.92
N ALA A 93 2.82 9.98 20.66
CA ALA A 93 3.03 9.06 19.55
C ALA A 93 2.64 9.64 18.16
N ALA A 94 2.00 10.81 18.13
CA ALA A 94 1.46 11.39 16.89
C ALA A 94 2.55 11.70 15.84
N GLU A 95 3.69 12.24 16.25
CA GLU A 95 4.79 12.59 15.36
C GLU A 95 5.37 11.35 14.67
N ALA A 96 5.69 10.31 15.46
CA ALA A 96 6.22 9.06 14.92
C ALA A 96 5.22 8.35 13.97
N ALA A 97 3.92 8.40 14.30
CA ALA A 97 2.87 7.87 13.44
C ALA A 97 2.77 8.64 12.11
N LEU A 98 2.85 9.97 12.12
CA LEU A 98 2.86 10.79 10.92
C LEU A 98 4.09 10.50 10.05
N ASP A 99 5.26 10.39 10.65
CA ASP A 99 6.49 10.03 9.95
C ASP A 99 6.40 8.65 9.29
N ALA A 100 5.82 7.67 9.97
CA ALA A 100 5.60 6.34 9.41
C ALA A 100 4.64 6.37 8.21
N ALA A 101 3.55 7.13 8.30
CA ALA A 101 2.60 7.31 7.20
C ALA A 101 3.25 8.02 5.99
N GLU A 102 3.98 9.10 6.22
CA GLU A 102 4.67 9.85 5.18
C GLU A 102 5.74 9.01 4.49
N ASN A 103 6.55 8.26 5.26
CA ASN A 103 7.55 7.36 4.71
C ASN A 103 6.90 6.25 3.86
N THR A 104 5.79 5.70 4.30
CA THR A 104 5.03 4.70 3.53
C THR A 104 4.58 5.28 2.19
N ALA A 105 3.97 6.46 2.19
CA ALA A 105 3.51 7.12 0.97
C ALA A 105 4.68 7.41 0.01
N LYS A 106 5.81 7.92 0.51
CA LYS A 106 7.02 8.20 -0.29
C LYS A 106 7.61 6.92 -0.88
N LEU A 107 7.69 5.84 -0.11
CA LEU A 107 8.24 4.57 -0.58
C LEU A 107 7.33 3.90 -1.59
N LEU A 108 6.01 3.98 -1.39
CA LEU A 108 5.04 3.49 -2.36
C LEU A 108 5.17 4.23 -3.71
N TRP A 109 5.28 5.56 -3.66
CA TRP A 109 5.47 6.36 -4.87
C TRP A 109 6.77 6.00 -5.60
N ARG A 110 7.88 5.87 -4.87
CA ARG A 110 9.16 5.42 -5.44
C ARG A 110 9.10 4.00 -6.03
N ALA A 111 8.31 3.11 -5.42
CA ALA A 111 8.10 1.77 -5.97
C ALA A 111 7.38 1.81 -7.32
N LEU A 112 6.38 2.68 -7.48
CA LEU A 112 5.70 2.91 -8.75
C LEU A 112 6.63 3.52 -9.80
N ASP A 113 7.43 4.52 -9.43
CA ASP A 113 8.44 5.11 -10.31
C ASP A 113 9.47 4.07 -10.78
N GLY A 114 9.91 3.18 -9.88
CA GLY A 114 10.83 2.10 -10.22
C GLY A 114 10.24 1.09 -11.23
N ILE A 115 8.96 0.75 -11.07
CA ILE A 115 8.25 -0.11 -12.02
C ILE A 115 8.15 0.56 -13.39
N GLU A 116 7.80 1.84 -13.43
CA GLU A 116 7.69 2.58 -14.69
C GLU A 116 9.04 2.73 -15.39
N ALA A 117 10.10 3.04 -14.66
CA ALA A 117 11.45 3.10 -15.21
C ALA A 117 11.88 1.75 -15.80
N ALA A 118 11.61 0.64 -15.10
CA ALA A 118 11.90 -0.70 -15.60
C ALA A 118 11.09 -0.99 -16.88
N ARG A 119 9.78 -0.66 -16.92
CA ARG A 119 8.92 -0.82 -18.10
C ARG A 119 9.48 -0.08 -19.31
N MET A 120 9.91 1.15 -19.13
CA MET A 120 10.51 1.95 -20.21
C MET A 120 11.78 1.32 -20.76
N THR A 121 12.60 0.72 -19.92
CA THR A 121 13.85 0.04 -20.32
C THR A 121 13.57 -1.23 -21.13
N TYR A 122 12.50 -1.98 -20.82
CA TYR A 122 12.14 -3.19 -21.58
C TYR A 122 11.39 -2.89 -22.90
N ALA A 123 10.84 -1.69 -23.05
CA ALA A 123 10.11 -1.28 -24.25
C ALA A 123 11.01 -0.62 -25.32
N ALA A 124 12.26 -0.36 -25.00
CA ALA A 124 13.27 0.22 -25.91
C ALA A 124 14.13 -0.88 -26.58
#